data_635e0078e0f3fbcf2f9a6e4ee9f27ab9
#
_entry.id   635e0078e0f3fbcf2f9a6e4ee9f27ab9
#
_cell.length_a   1.000
_cell.length_b   1.000
_cell.length_c   1.000
_cell.angle_alpha   90.00
_cell.angle_beta   90.00
_cell.angle_gamma   90.00
#
_symmetry.space_group_name_H-M   'P 1'
#
loop_
_entity.id
_entity.type
_entity.pdbx_description
1 polymer ?
#
loop_
_entity_poly.entity_id
_entity_poly.type
_entity_poly.pdbx_seq_one_letter_code
_entity_poly.pdbx_strand_id
1 'polypeptide(L)'
;MLKQKMAAYNIPQQIQKMGLYPYFRTIESEQDTVVQINGEDVLMFGSNSYLGLTNHPKLKEASKEAIDKYGSGCAGSRFLNGTLDIHLELEEKLAKYVGKEGALVFSTGFQVNLGVISSIPGRHDYIIIVAVVYIVLDKENYSVSTEAVLGAATLVSRCSTT
;
A
#
# COMPACT_ATOMS: atom_id res chain seq x y z
N MET A 1 2.19 18.67 32.40
CA MET A 1 3.19 17.61 32.12
C MET A 1 3.38 17.31 30.65
N LEU A 2 2.35 16.90 29.85
CA LEU A 2 2.48 16.62 28.41
C LEU A 2 2.86 17.87 27.61
N LYS A 3 2.17 19.00 27.80
CA LYS A 3 2.48 20.28 27.13
C LYS A 3 3.93 20.73 27.33
N GLN A 4 4.48 20.54 28.51
CA GLN A 4 5.88 20.89 28.83
C GLN A 4 6.87 19.99 28.09
N LYS A 5 6.58 18.67 27.99
CA LYS A 5 7.40 17.73 27.22
C LYS A 5 7.35 18.06 25.73
N MET A 6 6.19 18.41 25.20
CA MET A 6 6.03 18.80 23.80
C MET A 6 6.75 20.12 23.50
N ALA A 7 6.66 21.11 24.39
CA ALA A 7 7.36 22.40 24.23
C ALA A 7 8.89 22.27 24.31
N ALA A 8 9.40 21.27 25.02
CA ALA A 8 10.84 21.01 25.10
C ALA A 8 11.39 20.25 23.87
N TYR A 9 10.51 19.63 23.06
CA TYR A 9 10.91 18.91 21.85
C TYR A 9 11.06 19.89 20.67
N ASN A 10 12.27 20.34 20.44
CA ASN A 10 12.59 21.35 19.40
C ASN A 10 13.68 20.89 18.40
N ILE A 11 14.01 19.59 18.40
CA ILE A 11 15.03 19.04 17.51
C ILE A 11 14.73 19.31 16.03
N PRO A 12 13.50 19.11 15.51
CA PRO A 12 13.20 19.41 14.11
C PRO A 12 13.44 20.86 13.75
N GLN A 13 13.07 21.80 14.62
CA GLN A 13 13.26 23.23 14.41
C GLN A 13 14.74 23.63 14.41
N GLN A 14 15.56 22.97 15.24
CA GLN A 14 17.01 23.18 15.24
C GLN A 14 17.63 22.69 13.94
N ILE A 15 17.24 21.50 13.45
CA ILE A 15 17.70 20.92 12.19
C ILE A 15 17.29 21.81 11.00
N GLN A 16 16.06 22.35 11.02
CA GLN A 16 15.61 23.31 10.00
C GLN A 16 16.46 24.58 9.97
N LYS A 17 16.78 25.15 11.14
CA LYS A 17 17.64 26.34 11.24
C LYS A 17 19.06 26.10 10.72
N MET A 18 19.55 24.87 10.82
CA MET A 18 20.85 24.47 10.26
C MET A 18 20.80 24.18 8.75
N GLY A 19 19.64 24.29 8.10
CA GLY A 19 19.47 23.96 6.68
C GLY A 19 19.58 22.44 6.36
N LEU A 20 19.51 21.58 7.39
CA LEU A 20 19.67 20.14 7.27
C LEU A 20 18.34 19.38 7.27
N TYR A 21 17.22 20.06 7.02
CA TYR A 21 15.88 19.45 7.00
C TYR A 21 15.37 19.29 5.55
N PRO A 22 15.72 18.20 4.85
CA PRO A 22 15.40 18.03 3.42
C PRO A 22 14.00 17.46 3.18
N TYR A 23 13.23 17.22 4.24
CA TYR A 23 11.94 16.51 4.18
C TYR A 23 10.75 17.44 3.93
N PHE A 24 9.64 16.86 3.47
CA PHE A 24 8.36 17.53 3.27
C PHE A 24 8.43 18.68 2.27
N ARG A 25 9.16 18.49 1.16
CA ARG A 25 9.14 19.43 0.04
C ARG A 25 7.76 19.39 -0.62
N THR A 26 7.16 20.58 -0.78
CA THR A 26 5.83 20.69 -1.38
C THR A 26 5.92 20.56 -2.88
N ILE A 27 5.15 19.63 -3.47
CA ILE A 27 4.98 19.47 -4.91
C ILE A 27 3.73 20.25 -5.30
N GLU A 28 3.83 21.13 -6.28
CA GLU A 28 2.80 22.08 -6.71
C GLU A 28 2.15 21.69 -8.04
N SER A 29 2.57 20.57 -8.62
CA SER A 29 2.08 20.02 -9.89
C SER A 29 1.51 18.61 -9.76
N GLU A 30 1.11 18.04 -10.87
CA GLU A 30 0.79 16.61 -10.98
C GLU A 30 2.00 15.74 -10.65
N GLN A 31 1.75 14.52 -10.18
CA GLN A 31 2.80 13.52 -9.89
C GLN A 31 3.28 12.89 -11.20
N ASP A 32 4.41 13.37 -11.73
CA ASP A 32 4.99 12.91 -12.99
C ASP A 32 6.53 12.86 -12.88
N THR A 33 7.20 12.59 -13.99
CA THR A 33 8.67 12.58 -14.11
C THR A 33 9.29 13.97 -13.91
N VAL A 34 8.54 15.02 -14.22
CA VAL A 34 8.86 16.42 -13.92
C VAL A 34 7.79 16.96 -13.02
N VAL A 35 8.17 17.57 -11.92
CA VAL A 35 7.25 18.20 -10.95
C VAL A 35 7.69 19.62 -10.64
N GLN A 36 6.76 20.46 -10.18
CA GLN A 36 7.07 21.80 -9.72
C GLN A 36 7.28 21.82 -8.21
N ILE A 37 8.39 22.42 -7.79
CA ILE A 37 8.74 22.67 -6.38
C ILE A 37 9.22 24.11 -6.26
N ASN A 38 8.54 24.93 -5.46
CA ASN A 38 8.81 26.37 -5.31
C ASN A 38 8.82 27.13 -6.66
N GLY A 39 7.92 26.73 -7.58
CA GLY A 39 7.81 27.34 -8.91
C GLY A 39 8.91 26.93 -9.91
N GLU A 40 9.78 26.00 -9.57
CA GLU A 40 10.82 25.47 -10.45
C GLU A 40 10.51 24.04 -10.89
N ASP A 41 10.84 23.71 -12.14
CA ASP A 41 10.71 22.35 -12.67
C ASP A 41 11.86 21.48 -12.16
N VAL A 42 11.49 20.36 -11.50
CA VAL A 42 12.44 19.43 -10.88
C VAL A 42 12.20 18.02 -11.39
N LEU A 43 13.28 17.31 -11.74
CA LEU A 43 13.20 15.90 -12.12
C LEU A 43 12.94 15.01 -10.90
N MET A 44 11.89 14.19 -10.98
CA MET A 44 11.46 13.31 -9.90
C MET A 44 12.09 11.92 -10.02
N PHE A 45 13.16 11.66 -9.26
CA PHE A 45 13.79 10.35 -9.15
C PHE A 45 13.34 9.52 -7.94
N GLY A 46 12.59 10.13 -7.00
CA GLY A 46 12.16 9.52 -5.73
C GLY A 46 10.73 9.00 -5.74
N SER A 47 10.19 8.61 -6.91
CA SER A 47 8.80 8.16 -7.04
C SER A 47 8.66 6.64 -6.92
N ASN A 48 7.55 6.18 -6.31
CA ASN A 48 7.10 4.79 -6.32
C ASN A 48 6.16 4.47 -7.51
N SER A 49 6.00 5.38 -8.46
CA SER A 49 5.18 5.19 -9.65
C SER A 49 5.91 4.35 -10.71
N TYR A 50 6.22 3.08 -10.37
CA TYR A 50 7.06 2.21 -11.20
C TYR A 50 6.55 2.00 -12.63
N LEU A 51 5.23 2.05 -12.84
CA LEU A 51 4.59 1.88 -14.15
C LEU A 51 4.23 3.22 -14.81
N GLY A 52 4.50 4.36 -14.19
CA GLY A 52 4.14 5.68 -14.70
C GLY A 52 2.63 5.91 -14.82
N LEU A 53 1.82 5.19 -14.06
CA LEU A 53 0.36 5.22 -14.19
C LEU A 53 -0.32 6.26 -13.29
N THR A 54 0.39 6.86 -12.36
CA THR A 54 -0.19 7.79 -11.35
C THR A 54 -0.96 8.94 -12.00
N ASN A 55 -0.46 9.46 -13.12
CA ASN A 55 -1.06 10.58 -13.84
C ASN A 55 -1.69 10.18 -15.20
N HIS A 56 -1.93 8.89 -15.43
CA HIS A 56 -2.43 8.38 -16.70
C HIS A 56 -3.89 8.84 -16.93
N PRO A 57 -4.22 9.42 -18.12
CA PRO A 57 -5.54 10.01 -18.39
C PRO A 57 -6.72 9.04 -18.16
N LYS A 58 -6.59 7.79 -18.59
CA LYS A 58 -7.63 6.76 -18.39
C LYS A 58 -7.88 6.46 -16.91
N LEU A 59 -6.84 6.49 -16.06
CA LEU A 59 -7.01 6.26 -14.63
C LEU A 59 -7.67 7.45 -13.95
N LYS A 60 -7.33 8.68 -14.36
CA LYS A 60 -7.98 9.89 -13.90
C LYS A 60 -9.48 9.88 -14.23
N GLU A 61 -9.82 9.47 -15.45
CA GLU A 61 -11.23 9.41 -15.89
C GLU A 61 -12.00 8.35 -15.11
N ALA A 62 -11.50 7.12 -15.03
CA ALA A 62 -12.11 6.06 -14.24
C ALA A 62 -12.28 6.45 -12.75
N SER A 63 -11.33 7.22 -12.20
CA SER A 63 -11.43 7.72 -10.83
C SER A 63 -12.55 8.75 -10.67
N LYS A 64 -12.75 9.64 -11.65
CA LYS A 64 -13.88 10.60 -11.63
C LYS A 64 -15.22 9.87 -11.71
N GLU A 65 -15.35 8.92 -12.63
CA GLU A 65 -16.56 8.09 -12.75
C GLU A 65 -16.88 7.35 -11.45
N ALA A 66 -15.86 6.81 -10.77
CA ALA A 66 -16.02 6.16 -9.49
C ALA A 66 -16.45 7.14 -8.38
N ILE A 67 -15.91 8.34 -8.36
CA ILE A 67 -16.33 9.40 -7.42
C ILE A 67 -17.79 9.81 -7.67
N ASP A 68 -18.17 9.97 -8.91
CA ASP A 68 -19.57 10.34 -9.28
C ASP A 68 -20.56 9.25 -8.87
N LYS A 69 -20.17 7.97 -8.97
CA LYS A 69 -21.03 6.83 -8.61
C LYS A 69 -21.07 6.54 -7.11
N TYR A 70 -19.93 6.58 -6.44
CA TYR A 70 -19.78 6.07 -5.06
C TYR A 70 -19.50 7.17 -4.02
N GLY A 71 -19.19 8.38 -4.46
CA GLY A 71 -18.70 9.44 -3.58
C GLY A 71 -17.18 9.34 -3.33
N SER A 72 -16.70 10.13 -2.39
CA SER A 72 -15.25 10.29 -2.12
C SER A 72 -14.63 9.19 -1.27
N GLY A 73 -15.42 8.20 -0.81
CA GLY A 73 -14.91 7.11 0.02
C GLY A 73 -15.98 6.23 0.62
N CYS A 74 -15.55 5.25 1.41
CA CYS A 74 -16.42 4.31 2.09
C CYS A 74 -16.79 4.82 3.49
N ALA A 75 -18.06 4.72 3.87
CA ALA A 75 -18.54 5.17 5.18
C ALA A 75 -18.17 4.25 6.35
N GLY A 76 -17.51 3.11 6.08
CA GLY A 76 -17.10 2.16 7.10
C GLY A 76 -16.11 1.13 6.60
N SER A 77 -15.74 0.20 7.49
CA SER A 77 -14.83 -0.90 7.14
C SER A 77 -15.51 -1.90 6.20
N ARG A 78 -14.70 -2.60 5.40
CA ARG A 78 -15.19 -3.65 4.50
C ARG A 78 -15.98 -4.76 5.21
N PHE A 79 -15.60 -5.07 6.44
CA PHE A 79 -16.27 -6.09 7.25
C PHE A 79 -17.70 -5.70 7.65
N LEU A 80 -17.97 -4.42 7.83
CA LEU A 80 -19.28 -3.93 8.27
C LEU A 80 -20.16 -3.45 7.10
N ASN A 81 -19.91 -2.24 6.61
CA ASN A 81 -20.73 -1.56 5.63
C ASN A 81 -19.97 -0.83 4.52
N GLY A 82 -18.66 -1.09 4.39
CA GLY A 82 -17.78 -0.41 3.43
C GLY A 82 -17.37 -1.28 2.24
N THR A 83 -17.96 -2.47 2.03
CA THR A 83 -17.70 -3.26 0.83
C THR A 83 -18.63 -2.80 -0.29
N LEU A 84 -18.01 -2.25 -1.35
CA LEU A 84 -18.69 -1.86 -2.59
C LEU A 84 -18.51 -2.94 -3.66
N ASP A 85 -19.39 -2.93 -4.67
CA ASP A 85 -19.28 -3.84 -5.83
C ASP A 85 -17.94 -3.70 -6.56
N ILE A 86 -17.41 -2.49 -6.69
CA ILE A 86 -16.08 -2.22 -7.29
C ILE A 86 -14.93 -2.92 -6.55
N HIS A 87 -15.02 -3.16 -5.25
CA HIS A 87 -14.01 -3.93 -4.53
C HIS A 87 -14.00 -5.39 -4.97
N LEU A 88 -15.19 -6.01 -5.09
CA LEU A 88 -15.34 -7.40 -5.50
C LEU A 88 -14.90 -7.58 -6.96
N GLU A 89 -15.29 -6.65 -7.82
CA GLU A 89 -14.88 -6.66 -9.23
C GLU A 89 -13.35 -6.54 -9.38
N LEU A 90 -12.71 -5.69 -8.59
CA LEU A 90 -11.26 -5.55 -8.59
C LEU A 90 -10.57 -6.83 -8.12
N GLU A 91 -11.07 -7.46 -7.04
CA GLU A 91 -10.53 -8.70 -6.50
C GLU A 91 -10.65 -9.84 -7.51
N GLU A 92 -11.79 -9.98 -8.19
CA GLU A 92 -12.00 -10.97 -9.23
C GLU A 92 -11.04 -10.75 -10.44
N LYS A 93 -10.92 -9.51 -10.91
CA LYS A 93 -10.01 -9.17 -12.02
C LYS A 93 -8.56 -9.42 -11.67
N LEU A 94 -8.14 -9.08 -10.46
CA LEU A 94 -6.78 -9.34 -9.99
C LEU A 94 -6.49 -10.83 -9.85
N ALA A 95 -7.39 -11.61 -9.25
CA ALA A 95 -7.28 -13.06 -9.16
C ALA A 95 -7.09 -13.69 -10.54
N LYS A 96 -7.93 -13.32 -11.50
CA LYS A 96 -7.86 -13.78 -12.89
C LYS A 96 -6.54 -13.37 -13.57
N TYR A 97 -6.11 -12.12 -13.38
CA TYR A 97 -4.87 -11.59 -13.99
C TYR A 97 -3.63 -12.37 -13.55
N VAL A 98 -3.55 -12.75 -12.29
CA VAL A 98 -2.41 -13.50 -11.75
C VAL A 98 -2.60 -15.01 -11.75
N GLY A 99 -3.74 -15.52 -12.26
CA GLY A 99 -4.02 -16.96 -12.36
C GLY A 99 -4.22 -17.62 -10.99
N LYS A 100 -4.87 -16.94 -10.04
CA LYS A 100 -5.19 -17.44 -8.70
C LYS A 100 -6.70 -17.58 -8.49
N GLU A 101 -7.10 -18.41 -7.52
CA GLU A 101 -8.51 -18.66 -7.21
C GLU A 101 -9.19 -17.44 -6.55
N GLY A 102 -8.43 -16.60 -5.85
CA GLY A 102 -8.96 -15.42 -5.18
C GLY A 102 -7.90 -14.36 -4.97
N ALA A 103 -8.36 -13.15 -4.69
CA ALA A 103 -7.54 -12.03 -4.28
C ALA A 103 -8.26 -11.21 -3.21
N LEU A 104 -7.50 -10.58 -2.32
CA LEU A 104 -7.99 -9.60 -1.36
C LEU A 104 -7.24 -8.29 -1.53
N VAL A 105 -7.98 -7.19 -1.58
CA VAL A 105 -7.43 -5.84 -1.72
C VAL A 105 -7.36 -5.15 -0.35
N PHE A 106 -6.21 -4.58 -0.06
CA PHE A 106 -5.96 -3.76 1.12
C PHE A 106 -5.55 -2.36 0.69
N SER A 107 -5.80 -1.36 1.54
CA SER A 107 -5.48 0.03 1.24
C SER A 107 -3.98 0.32 1.18
N THR A 108 -3.15 -0.46 1.88
CA THR A 108 -1.70 -0.29 1.92
C THR A 108 -0.98 -1.63 2.01
N GLY A 109 0.27 -1.71 1.51
CA GLY A 109 1.13 -2.87 1.68
C GLY A 109 1.42 -3.22 3.15
N PHE A 110 1.46 -2.21 4.03
CA PHE A 110 1.57 -2.43 5.48
C PHE A 110 0.38 -3.22 6.03
N GLN A 111 -0.85 -2.86 5.64
CA GLN A 111 -2.06 -3.58 6.04
C GLN A 111 -2.12 -5.00 5.48
N VAL A 112 -1.61 -5.20 4.26
CA VAL A 112 -1.44 -6.54 3.69
C VAL A 112 -0.56 -7.38 4.61
N ASN A 113 0.63 -6.90 4.94
CA ASN A 113 1.56 -7.63 5.80
C ASN A 113 0.96 -7.92 7.18
N LEU A 114 0.31 -6.93 7.76
CA LEU A 114 -0.39 -7.10 9.04
C LEU A 114 -1.48 -8.17 8.96
N GLY A 115 -2.31 -8.14 7.91
CA GLY A 115 -3.39 -9.10 7.70
C GLY A 115 -2.86 -10.52 7.47
N VAL A 116 -1.88 -10.70 6.59
CA VAL A 116 -1.29 -12.00 6.26
C VAL A 116 -0.57 -12.61 7.46
N ILE A 117 0.33 -11.86 8.09
CA ILE A 117 1.15 -12.36 9.21
C ILE A 117 0.29 -12.71 10.43
N SER A 118 -0.79 -11.96 10.67
CA SER A 118 -1.66 -12.23 11.82
C SER A 118 -2.68 -13.35 11.59
N SER A 119 -2.96 -13.73 10.34
CA SER A 119 -4.06 -14.63 10.01
C SER A 119 -3.62 -16.02 9.51
N ILE A 120 -2.51 -16.09 8.77
CA ILE A 120 -2.09 -17.33 8.12
C ILE A 120 -1.26 -18.22 9.04
N PRO A 121 -0.19 -17.73 9.71
CA PRO A 121 0.63 -18.59 10.53
C PRO A 121 -0.10 -19.06 11.78
N GLY A 122 -0.08 -20.36 12.02
CA GLY A 122 -0.56 -20.99 13.22
C GLY A 122 0.50 -21.11 14.31
N ARG A 123 0.12 -21.76 15.43
CA ARG A 123 0.98 -21.89 16.62
C ARG A 123 2.31 -22.63 16.38
N HIS A 124 2.35 -23.45 15.33
CA HIS A 124 3.50 -24.31 15.04
C HIS A 124 4.26 -23.92 13.78
N ASP A 125 3.87 -22.81 13.15
CA ASP A 125 4.50 -22.31 11.94
C ASP A 125 5.68 -21.38 12.26
N TYR A 126 6.60 -21.27 11.30
CA TYR A 126 7.72 -20.35 11.36
C TYR A 126 7.55 -19.26 10.31
N ILE A 127 7.81 -18.02 10.68
CA ILE A 127 7.84 -16.88 9.75
C ILE A 127 9.29 -16.51 9.53
N ILE A 128 9.75 -16.59 8.28
CA ILE A 128 11.07 -16.12 7.89
C ILE A 128 10.93 -14.81 7.13
N ILE A 129 11.55 -13.76 7.66
CA ILE A 129 11.51 -12.43 7.05
C ILE A 129 12.86 -12.18 6.40
N VAL A 130 12.87 -11.99 5.08
CA VAL A 130 14.06 -11.61 4.30
C VAL A 130 13.77 -10.27 3.62
N ALA A 131 14.25 -9.20 4.21
CA ALA A 131 14.20 -7.81 3.73
C ALA A 131 12.83 -7.30 3.25
N VAL A 132 12.22 -7.88 2.23
CA VAL A 132 10.91 -7.45 1.65
C VAL A 132 10.02 -8.64 1.30
N VAL A 133 10.49 -9.87 1.49
CA VAL A 133 9.77 -11.11 1.14
C VAL A 133 9.47 -11.88 2.41
N TYR A 134 8.21 -12.25 2.61
CA TYR A 134 7.78 -13.12 3.69
C TYR A 134 7.63 -14.54 3.16
N ILE A 135 8.22 -15.50 3.85
CA ILE A 135 8.07 -16.92 3.57
C ILE A 135 7.37 -17.54 4.79
N VAL A 136 6.19 -18.08 4.59
CA VAL A 136 5.48 -18.87 5.60
C VAL A 136 5.80 -20.34 5.33
N LEU A 137 6.39 -21.01 6.32
CA LEU A 137 6.67 -22.44 6.25
C LEU A 137 5.65 -23.20 7.12
N ASP A 138 4.88 -24.06 6.47
CA ASP A 138 4.08 -25.07 7.16
C ASP A 138 4.99 -26.19 7.63
N LYS A 139 4.98 -26.46 8.93
CA LYS A 139 5.83 -27.45 9.58
C LYS A 139 5.55 -28.89 9.13
N GLU A 140 4.32 -29.18 8.72
CA GLU A 140 3.92 -30.56 8.38
C GLU A 140 4.23 -30.92 6.92
N ASN A 141 4.23 -29.96 6.01
CA ASN A 141 4.36 -30.20 4.57
C ASN A 141 5.59 -29.62 3.88
N TYR A 142 6.43 -28.84 4.57
CA TYR A 142 7.60 -28.14 3.97
C TYR A 142 7.29 -27.39 2.66
N SER A 143 6.04 -26.99 2.48
CA SER A 143 5.66 -26.22 1.30
C SER A 143 6.05 -24.76 1.50
N VAL A 144 6.88 -24.25 0.60
CA VAL A 144 7.27 -22.83 0.56
C VAL A 144 6.22 -22.09 -0.26
N SER A 145 5.35 -21.33 0.40
CA SER A 145 4.54 -20.35 -0.31
C SER A 145 5.32 -19.03 -0.38
N THR A 146 5.87 -18.72 -1.55
CA THR A 146 6.49 -17.42 -1.79
C THR A 146 5.39 -16.44 -2.20
N GLU A 147 5.00 -15.58 -1.29
CA GLU A 147 4.05 -14.51 -1.60
C GLU A 147 4.82 -13.22 -1.86
N ALA A 148 4.78 -12.78 -3.11
CA ALA A 148 5.27 -11.46 -3.46
C ALA A 148 4.18 -10.43 -3.13
N VAL A 149 4.49 -9.50 -2.24
CA VAL A 149 3.62 -8.35 -1.96
C VAL A 149 3.86 -7.31 -3.03
N LEU A 150 2.97 -7.22 -3.99
CA LEU A 150 2.96 -6.19 -5.02
C LEU A 150 1.93 -5.11 -4.66
N GLY A 151 2.39 -3.95 -4.21
CA GLY A 151 1.57 -2.76 -4.07
C GLY A 151 0.36 -2.92 -3.14
N ALA A 152 -0.84 -2.66 -3.61
CA ALA A 152 -2.08 -2.69 -2.83
C ALA A 152 -2.83 -4.04 -2.89
N ALA A 153 -2.27 -5.07 -3.54
CA ALA A 153 -2.92 -6.37 -3.69
C ALA A 153 -2.05 -7.51 -3.16
N THR A 154 -2.58 -8.30 -2.25
CA THR A 154 -1.99 -9.56 -1.80
C THR A 154 -2.81 -10.72 -2.33
N LEU A 155 -2.13 -11.68 -2.91
CA LEU A 155 -2.71 -12.89 -3.45
C LEU A 155 -2.50 -14.03 -2.45
N VAL A 156 -3.57 -14.56 -1.92
CA VAL A 156 -3.53 -15.76 -1.08
C VAL A 156 -3.79 -16.97 -1.96
N SER A 157 -2.76 -17.79 -2.18
CA SER A 157 -2.97 -19.10 -2.79
C SER A 157 -3.15 -20.15 -1.71
N ARG A 158 -4.33 -20.75 -1.63
CA ARG A 158 -4.50 -21.99 -0.89
C ARG A 158 -3.84 -23.11 -1.69
N CYS A 159 -2.82 -23.73 -1.16
CA CYS A 159 -2.36 -25.00 -1.68
C CYS A 159 -3.41 -26.06 -1.28
N SER A 160 -4.22 -26.52 -2.22
CA SER A 160 -5.06 -27.69 -2.00
C SER A 160 -4.14 -28.90 -2.04
N THR A 161 -3.92 -29.51 -0.91
CA THR A 161 -3.39 -30.88 -0.85
C THR A 161 -4.49 -31.82 -1.33
N THR A 162 -4.35 -32.39 -2.51
CA THR A 162 -4.95 -33.68 -2.88
C THR A 162 -4.15 -34.80 -2.28
#